data_b5cb21cd7233ff53885b68035e6c1bb3
#
_entry.id   b5cb21cd7233ff53885b68035e6c1bb3
#
_cell.length_a   1.000
_cell.length_b   1.000
_cell.length_c   1.000
_cell.angle_alpha   90.00
_cell.angle_beta   90.00
_cell.angle_gamma   90.00
#
_symmetry.space_group_name_H-M   'P 1'
#
loop_
_entity.id
_entity.type
_entity.pdbx_description
1 polymer ?
#
loop_
_entity_poly.entity_id
_entity_poly.type
_entity_poly.pdbx_seq_one_letter_code
_entity_poly.pdbx_strand_id
1 'polypeptide(L)'
;MAGVLVDACGWVAVVDARINIDLSLENQVGPVELKVTEAVLTELEKLAGREARPLLLDLLHDRSEIVSGEGKHTDDELLNLAIANNWPVLTVDRTLKSRLHEANASVIEVHGSKALRLIE
;
A
#
# COMPACT_ATOMS: atom_id res chain seq x y z
N MET A 1 10.70 -11.42 -7.40
CA MET A 1 9.49 -11.49 -6.59
C MET A 1 8.49 -10.44 -7.03
N ALA A 2 7.21 -10.71 -6.85
CA ALA A 2 6.17 -9.75 -7.16
C ALA A 2 6.21 -8.57 -6.18
N GLY A 3 5.79 -7.40 -6.64
CA GLY A 3 5.69 -6.22 -5.80
C GLY A 3 4.28 -5.99 -5.32
N VAL A 4 4.13 -5.33 -4.18
CA VAL A 4 2.86 -4.82 -3.67
C VAL A 4 3.05 -3.33 -3.38
N LEU A 5 2.28 -2.48 -4.04
CA LEU A 5 2.31 -1.05 -3.78
C LEU A 5 1.55 -0.73 -2.49
N VAL A 6 2.08 0.19 -1.72
CA VAL A 6 1.49 0.59 -0.44
C VAL A 6 1.02 2.03 -0.52
N ASP A 7 -0.28 2.25 -0.30
CA ASP A 7 -0.83 3.58 -0.13
C ASP A 7 -0.80 3.97 1.36
N ALA A 8 -0.71 5.26 1.64
CA ALA A 8 -0.58 5.75 3.01
C ALA A 8 -1.73 5.28 3.91
N CYS A 9 -2.98 5.42 3.47
CA CYS A 9 -4.14 4.99 4.26
C CYS A 9 -4.15 3.47 4.49
N GLY A 10 -3.70 2.69 3.50
CA GLY A 10 -3.59 1.24 3.64
C GLY A 10 -2.56 0.86 4.69
N TRP A 11 -1.42 1.54 4.69
CA TRP A 11 -0.38 1.29 5.68
C TRP A 11 -0.82 1.66 7.10
N VAL A 12 -1.48 2.81 7.26
CA VAL A 12 -2.04 3.23 8.54
C VAL A 12 -3.04 2.18 9.05
N ALA A 13 -3.91 1.68 8.17
CA ALA A 13 -4.88 0.66 8.54
C ALA A 13 -4.22 -0.64 9.02
N VAL A 14 -3.14 -1.06 8.35
CA VAL A 14 -2.37 -2.25 8.76
C VAL A 14 -1.74 -2.06 10.13
N VAL A 15 -1.11 -0.92 10.37
CA VAL A 15 -0.47 -0.62 11.66
C VAL A 15 -1.52 -0.53 12.78
N ASP A 16 -2.65 0.14 12.53
CA ASP A 16 -3.73 0.27 13.51
C ASP A 16 -4.36 -1.07 13.86
N ALA A 17 -4.50 -1.95 12.88
CA ALA A 17 -5.05 -3.29 13.09
C ALA A 17 -4.01 -4.28 13.66
N ARG A 18 -2.76 -3.86 13.78
CA ARG A 18 -1.66 -4.69 14.27
C ARG A 18 -1.48 -5.97 13.46
N ILE A 19 -1.65 -5.85 12.15
CA ILE A 19 -1.49 -6.97 11.22
C ILE A 19 -0.01 -7.25 11.01
N ASN A 20 0.37 -8.52 11.05
CA ASN A 20 1.70 -8.94 10.59
C ASN A 20 1.67 -8.89 9.07
N ILE A 21 2.23 -7.81 8.50
CA ILE A 21 2.16 -7.55 7.06
C ILE A 21 2.85 -8.65 6.25
N ASP A 22 4.00 -9.13 6.70
CA ASP A 22 4.78 -10.12 5.95
C ASP A 22 4.02 -11.43 5.83
N LEU A 23 3.51 -11.94 6.94
CA LEU A 23 2.75 -13.19 6.95
C LEU A 23 1.43 -13.08 6.22
N SER A 24 0.71 -11.97 6.43
CA SER A 24 -0.59 -11.75 5.80
C SER A 24 -0.49 -11.64 4.29
N LEU A 25 0.52 -10.95 3.77
CA LEU A 25 0.75 -10.85 2.34
C LEU A 25 1.17 -12.20 1.75
N GLU A 26 2.05 -12.92 2.44
CA GLU A 26 2.45 -14.24 1.98
C GLU A 26 1.25 -15.18 1.84
N ASN A 27 0.31 -15.12 2.76
CA ASN A 27 -0.91 -15.92 2.71
C ASN A 27 -1.84 -15.53 1.54
N GLN A 28 -1.84 -14.27 1.13
CA GLN A 28 -2.73 -13.80 0.07
C GLN A 28 -2.10 -13.87 -1.33
N VAL A 29 -0.85 -13.53 -1.46
CA VAL A 29 -0.20 -13.36 -2.76
C VAL A 29 1.15 -14.08 -2.87
N GLY A 30 1.57 -14.75 -1.82
CA GLY A 30 2.89 -15.41 -1.78
C GLY A 30 4.01 -14.43 -1.43
N PRO A 31 5.26 -14.83 -1.59
CA PRO A 31 6.41 -13.98 -1.30
C PRO A 31 6.39 -12.72 -2.17
N VAL A 32 6.42 -11.55 -1.55
CA VAL A 32 6.36 -10.26 -2.26
C VAL A 32 7.32 -9.25 -1.63
N GLU A 33 7.62 -8.20 -2.40
CA GLU A 33 8.34 -7.04 -1.90
C GLU A 33 7.38 -5.86 -1.82
N LEU A 34 7.46 -5.08 -0.76
CA LEU A 34 6.67 -3.85 -0.64
C LEU A 34 7.31 -2.77 -1.49
N LYS A 35 6.49 -2.04 -2.23
CA LYS A 35 6.90 -0.91 -3.07
C LYS A 35 6.16 0.33 -2.58
N VAL A 36 6.89 1.43 -2.41
CA VAL A 36 6.31 2.67 -1.92
C VAL A 36 6.83 3.84 -2.75
N THR A 37 5.98 4.83 -3.01
CA THR A 37 6.39 6.05 -3.70
C THR A 37 6.84 7.10 -2.69
N GLU A 38 7.64 8.07 -3.15
CA GLU A 38 8.05 9.18 -2.28
C GLU A 38 6.86 10.02 -1.83
N ALA A 39 5.82 10.15 -2.67
CA ALA A 39 4.61 10.87 -2.31
C ALA A 39 3.90 10.21 -1.12
N VAL A 40 3.83 8.88 -1.12
CA VAL A 40 3.25 8.12 0.00
C VAL A 40 4.10 8.30 1.26
N LEU A 41 5.42 8.23 1.14
CA LEU A 41 6.32 8.44 2.28
C LEU A 41 6.15 9.84 2.86
N THR A 42 6.05 10.87 2.00
CA THR A 42 5.85 12.25 2.44
C THR A 42 4.53 12.39 3.20
N GLU A 43 3.47 11.77 2.71
CA GLU A 43 2.17 11.78 3.37
C GLU A 43 2.25 11.09 4.73
N LEU A 44 2.94 9.96 4.82
CA LEU A 44 3.13 9.24 6.08
C LEU A 44 3.98 10.03 7.07
N GLU A 45 5.00 10.77 6.60
CA GLU A 45 5.79 11.65 7.47
C GLU A 45 4.93 12.71 8.14
N LYS A 46 4.00 13.30 7.37
CA LYS A 46 3.07 14.28 7.91
C LYS A 46 2.15 13.66 8.95
N LEU A 47 1.64 12.47 8.68
CA LEU A 47 0.76 11.77 9.62
C LEU A 47 1.52 11.34 10.87
N ALA A 48 2.73 10.81 10.73
CA ALA A 48 3.57 10.37 11.86
C ALA A 48 3.89 11.54 12.79
N GLY A 49 4.25 12.71 12.21
CA GLY A 49 4.55 13.90 13.00
C GLY A 49 3.33 14.46 13.71
N ARG A 50 2.19 14.49 13.02
CA ARG A 50 0.94 15.03 13.55
C ARG A 50 0.36 14.16 14.68
N GLU A 51 0.49 12.85 14.55
CA GLU A 51 -0.10 11.87 15.48
C GLU A 51 0.92 11.28 16.45
N ALA A 52 2.18 11.72 16.41
CA ALA A 52 3.29 11.18 17.20
C ALA A 52 3.41 9.65 17.04
N ARG A 53 3.42 9.18 15.79
CA ARG A 53 3.45 7.75 15.46
C ARG A 53 4.69 7.38 14.63
N PRO A 54 5.89 7.39 15.23
CA PRO A 54 7.13 7.13 14.48
C PRO A 54 7.18 5.75 13.82
N LEU A 55 6.49 4.76 14.38
CA LEU A 55 6.48 3.40 13.83
C LEU A 55 5.83 3.31 12.44
N LEU A 56 5.00 4.30 12.06
CA LEU A 56 4.40 4.32 10.72
C LEU A 56 5.47 4.35 9.63
N LEU A 57 6.55 5.08 9.87
CA LEU A 57 7.63 5.20 8.89
C LEU A 57 8.69 4.12 9.05
N ASP A 58 9.12 3.85 10.27
CA ASP A 58 10.24 2.96 10.52
C ASP A 58 10.00 1.56 9.98
N LEU A 59 8.83 1.00 10.23
CA LEU A 59 8.48 -0.33 9.75
C LEU A 59 8.43 -0.39 8.22
N LEU A 60 7.90 0.65 7.60
CA LEU A 60 7.78 0.69 6.14
C LEU A 60 9.14 0.86 5.47
N HIS A 61 9.99 1.75 5.99
CA HIS A 61 11.33 1.96 5.47
C HIS A 61 12.17 0.68 5.48
N ASP A 62 12.05 -0.10 6.54
CA ASP A 62 12.82 -1.34 6.68
C ASP A 62 12.39 -2.43 5.69
N ARG A 63 11.15 -2.36 5.18
CA ARG A 63 10.54 -3.44 4.40
C ARG A 63 10.20 -3.07 2.97
N SER A 64 10.46 -1.85 2.54
CA SER A 64 10.00 -1.42 1.23
C SER A 64 11.12 -0.88 0.36
N GLU A 65 10.88 -0.94 -0.94
CA GLU A 65 11.71 -0.30 -1.95
C GLU A 65 10.97 0.93 -2.47
N ILE A 66 11.69 2.05 -2.60
CA ILE A 66 11.12 3.28 -3.14
C ILE A 66 11.08 3.17 -4.65
N VAL A 67 9.91 3.39 -5.23
CA VAL A 67 9.69 3.36 -6.67
C VAL A 67 9.08 4.68 -7.12
N SER A 68 9.19 4.99 -8.40
CA SER A 68 8.56 6.17 -8.97
C SER A 68 7.81 5.82 -10.24
N GLY A 69 6.70 6.50 -10.46
CA GLY A 69 5.86 6.33 -11.63
C GLY A 69 5.43 7.68 -12.18
N GLU A 70 4.61 7.64 -13.21
CA GLU A 70 4.08 8.84 -13.84
C GLU A 70 2.74 9.22 -13.22
N GLY A 71 2.50 10.51 -13.11
CA GLY A 71 1.25 11.05 -12.58
C GLY A 71 1.48 12.30 -11.76
N LYS A 72 0.48 13.17 -11.72
CA LYS A 72 0.55 14.44 -10.98
C LYS A 72 0.17 14.29 -9.52
N HIS A 73 -0.63 13.29 -9.20
CA HIS A 73 -1.13 13.02 -7.85
C HIS A 73 -0.72 11.63 -7.43
N THR A 74 -0.69 11.42 -6.12
CA THR A 74 -0.33 10.13 -5.53
C THR A 74 -1.14 8.98 -6.13
N ASP A 75 -2.45 9.15 -6.26
CA ASP A 75 -3.33 8.12 -6.81
C ASP A 75 -3.02 7.79 -8.27
N ASP A 76 -2.69 8.80 -9.06
CA ASP A 76 -2.32 8.60 -10.46
C ASP A 76 -1.04 7.79 -10.58
N GLU A 77 -0.05 8.13 -9.78
CA GLU A 77 1.22 7.41 -9.74
C GLU A 77 1.03 5.95 -9.34
N LEU A 78 0.24 5.71 -8.28
CA LEU A 78 -0.06 4.35 -7.82
C LEU A 78 -0.79 3.55 -8.89
N LEU A 79 -1.78 4.15 -9.53
CA LEU A 79 -2.55 3.48 -10.58
C LEU A 79 -1.64 3.12 -11.77
N ASN A 80 -0.81 4.05 -12.22
CA ASN A 80 0.09 3.82 -13.36
C ASN A 80 1.12 2.75 -13.06
N LEU A 81 1.69 2.74 -11.85
CA LEU A 81 2.63 1.70 -11.42
C LEU A 81 1.96 0.33 -11.34
N ALA A 82 0.74 0.28 -10.81
CA ALA A 82 -0.02 -0.97 -10.69
C ALA A 82 -0.27 -1.58 -12.07
N ILE A 83 -0.68 -0.77 -13.04
CA ILE A 83 -0.93 -1.22 -14.40
C ILE A 83 0.36 -1.67 -15.09
N ALA A 84 1.41 -0.85 -15.01
CA ALA A 84 2.66 -1.11 -15.70
C ALA A 84 3.38 -2.37 -15.20
N ASN A 85 3.29 -2.67 -13.92
CA ASN A 85 4.02 -3.76 -13.30
C ASN A 85 3.13 -4.92 -12.87
N ASN A 86 1.83 -4.80 -13.02
CA ASN A 86 0.86 -5.77 -12.54
C ASN A 86 1.01 -6.03 -11.03
N TRP A 87 1.15 -4.95 -10.27
CA TRP A 87 1.28 -5.01 -8.81
C TRP A 87 -0.05 -4.69 -8.14
N PRO A 88 -0.48 -5.48 -7.15
CA PRO A 88 -1.62 -5.10 -6.31
C PRO A 88 -1.30 -3.85 -5.49
N VAL A 89 -2.33 -3.10 -5.11
CA VAL A 89 -2.19 -1.91 -4.27
C VAL A 89 -2.87 -2.13 -2.93
N LEU A 90 -2.14 -1.96 -1.85
CA LEU A 90 -2.67 -2.00 -0.48
C LEU A 90 -3.26 -0.63 -0.15
N THR A 91 -4.57 -0.54 -0.13
CA THR A 91 -5.28 0.71 0.13
C THR A 91 -6.66 0.45 0.73
N VAL A 92 -7.16 1.44 1.48
CA VAL A 92 -8.55 1.45 1.96
C VAL A 92 -9.35 2.62 1.38
N ASP A 93 -8.75 3.40 0.49
CA ASP A 93 -9.41 4.54 -0.18
C ASP A 93 -10.39 4.02 -1.25
N ARG A 94 -11.65 4.35 -1.11
CA ARG A 94 -12.70 3.87 -2.02
C ARG A 94 -12.54 4.39 -3.44
N THR A 95 -12.12 5.63 -3.59
CA THR A 95 -11.94 6.24 -4.91
C THR A 95 -10.81 5.54 -5.66
N LEU A 96 -9.68 5.31 -4.99
CA LEU A 96 -8.56 4.60 -5.59
C LEU A 96 -8.93 3.14 -5.91
N LYS A 97 -9.64 2.45 -5.01
CA LYS A 97 -10.11 1.09 -5.26
C LYS A 97 -10.96 1.02 -6.53
N SER A 98 -11.88 1.97 -6.72
CA SER A 98 -12.74 2.02 -7.90
C SER A 98 -11.92 2.20 -9.18
N ARG A 99 -10.94 3.10 -9.15
CA ARG A 99 -10.06 3.34 -10.29
C ARG A 99 -9.23 2.10 -10.64
N LEU A 100 -8.72 1.43 -9.62
CA LEU A 100 -7.94 0.20 -9.81
C LEU A 100 -8.81 -0.92 -10.38
N HIS A 101 -10.01 -1.07 -9.86
CA HIS A 101 -10.95 -2.07 -10.33
C HIS A 101 -11.33 -1.82 -11.80
N GLU A 102 -11.61 -0.59 -12.19
CA GLU A 102 -11.91 -0.21 -13.58
C GLU A 102 -10.74 -0.49 -14.52
N ALA A 103 -9.53 -0.42 -14.02
CA ALA A 103 -8.32 -0.69 -14.80
C ALA A 103 -7.91 -2.17 -14.76
N ASN A 104 -8.70 -3.04 -14.15
CA ASN A 104 -8.42 -4.45 -13.94
C ASN A 104 -7.15 -4.69 -13.11
N ALA A 105 -6.81 -3.76 -12.23
CA ALA A 105 -5.73 -3.91 -11.27
C ALA A 105 -6.25 -4.50 -9.96
N SER A 106 -5.38 -5.19 -9.23
CA SER A 106 -5.77 -5.85 -7.99
C SER A 106 -5.62 -4.92 -6.79
N VAL A 107 -6.45 -5.14 -5.78
CA VAL A 107 -6.45 -4.37 -4.53
C VAL A 107 -6.23 -5.34 -3.36
N ILE A 108 -5.40 -4.93 -2.41
CA ILE A 108 -5.31 -5.61 -1.13
C ILE A 108 -5.92 -4.68 -0.10
N GLU A 109 -6.92 -5.15 0.64
CA GLU A 109 -7.61 -4.34 1.63
C GLU A 109 -7.57 -4.99 3.00
N VAL A 110 -7.75 -4.19 4.04
CA VAL A 110 -7.91 -4.67 5.40
C VAL A 110 -9.33 -5.20 5.53
N HIS A 111 -9.44 -6.51 5.81
CA HIS A 111 -10.73 -7.19 5.96
C HIS A 111 -11.00 -7.46 7.44
N GLY A 112 -12.12 -6.96 7.93
CA GLY A 112 -12.39 -7.02 9.35
C GLY A 112 -11.36 -6.19 10.11
N SER A 113 -10.93 -6.64 11.27
CA SER A 113 -10.00 -5.90 12.11
C SER A 113 -8.57 -6.41 12.10
N LYS A 114 -8.28 -7.53 11.44
CA LYS A 114 -6.97 -8.18 11.57
C LYS A 114 -6.47 -8.94 10.36
N ALA A 115 -7.12 -8.86 9.23
CA ALA A 115 -6.73 -9.65 8.07
C ALA A 115 -6.63 -8.79 6.80
N LEU A 116 -5.78 -9.23 5.88
CA LEU A 116 -5.72 -8.68 4.54
C LEU A 116 -6.49 -9.57 3.58
N ARG A 117 -7.06 -8.97 2.55
CA ARG A 117 -7.79 -9.70 1.51
C ARG A 117 -7.42 -9.14 0.14
N LEU A 118 -7.05 -10.05 -0.77
CA LEU A 118 -6.80 -9.72 -2.16
C LEU A 118 -8.13 -9.68 -2.93
N ILE A 119 -8.38 -8.58 -3.63
CA ILE A 119 -9.52 -8.38 -4.52
C ILE A 119 -9.00 -8.26 -5.94
N GLU A 120 -9.35 -9.17 -6.79
CA GLU A 120 -8.92 -9.18 -8.18
C GLU A 120 -9.96 -8.63 -9.14
#